data_32c1b792f0e4bef7e157a89cb8767e21
#
_entry.id   32c1b792f0e4bef7e157a89cb8767e21
#
_cell.length_a   1.000
_cell.length_b   1.000
_cell.length_c   1.000
_cell.angle_alpha   90.00
_cell.angle_beta   90.00
_cell.angle_gamma   90.00
#
_symmetry.space_group_name_H-M   'P 1'
#
loop_
_entity.id
_entity.type
_entity.pdbx_description
1 polymer ?
#
loop_
_entity_poly.entity_id
_entity_poly.type
_entity_poly.pdbx_seq_one_letter_code
_entity_poly.pdbx_strand_id
1 'polypeptide(L)'
;MKNLSNDILSIAIKEHGAELASIRNGEREYLWQAYPEYWKRHSPVLFPIVGALWNGRFYTHGESFCMGQHGFARDMDFKLLSESDSEVWFVLASAPT
;
A
#
# COMPACT_ATOMS: atom_id res chain seq x y z
N MET A 1 1.92 -12.49 -2.91
CA MET A 1 2.56 -11.80 -1.77
C MET A 1 4.06 -12.01 -1.82
N LYS A 2 4.84 -10.96 -1.63
CA LYS A 2 6.30 -11.04 -1.63
C LYS A 2 6.83 -11.10 -0.21
N ASN A 3 7.83 -11.95 0.01
CA ASN A 3 8.43 -12.14 1.33
C ASN A 3 9.92 -11.78 1.28
N LEU A 4 10.36 -11.07 2.31
CA LEU A 4 11.77 -10.76 2.54
C LEU A 4 12.13 -11.19 3.95
N SER A 5 13.36 -11.65 4.14
CA SER A 5 13.79 -12.02 5.48
C SER A 5 15.30 -11.85 5.65
N ASN A 6 15.70 -11.63 6.90
CA ASN A 6 17.09 -11.68 7.34
C ASN A 6 17.12 -12.49 8.62
N ASP A 7 18.26 -12.45 9.35
CA ASP A 7 18.40 -13.22 10.58
C ASP A 7 17.50 -12.75 11.72
N ILE A 8 16.90 -11.57 11.60
CA ILE A 8 16.13 -10.94 12.67
C ILE A 8 14.64 -10.88 12.32
N LEU A 9 14.30 -10.42 11.11
CA LEU A 9 12.93 -10.13 10.70
C LEU A 9 12.53 -10.86 9.42
N SER A 10 11.25 -11.17 9.35
CA SER A 10 10.59 -11.63 8.11
C SER A 10 9.44 -10.69 7.83
N ILE A 11 9.33 -10.20 6.60
CA ILE A 11 8.24 -9.32 6.20
C ILE A 11 7.49 -9.89 5.01
N ALA A 12 6.22 -9.53 4.89
CA ALA A 12 5.39 -9.92 3.76
C ALA A 12 4.70 -8.68 3.20
N ILE A 13 4.70 -8.55 1.88
CA ILE A 13 4.14 -7.39 1.18
C ILE A 13 3.17 -7.87 0.11
N LYS A 14 1.97 -7.30 0.08
CA LYS A 14 0.96 -7.62 -0.93
C LYS A 14 1.24 -6.80 -2.19
N GLU A 15 1.11 -7.42 -3.37
CA GLU A 15 1.20 -6.71 -4.65
C GLU A 15 0.04 -5.71 -4.78
N HIS A 16 -1.14 -6.08 -4.32
CA HIS A 16 -2.28 -5.17 -4.28
C HIS A 16 -2.01 -4.07 -3.26
N GLY A 17 -1.86 -2.85 -3.73
CA GLY A 17 -1.55 -1.70 -2.89
C GLY A 17 -0.11 -1.60 -2.44
N ALA A 18 0.76 -2.54 -2.81
CA ALA A 18 2.13 -2.66 -2.28
C ALA A 18 2.14 -2.55 -0.76
N GLU A 19 1.13 -3.15 -0.12
CA GLU A 19 0.86 -2.99 1.31
C GLU A 19 1.68 -3.96 2.14
N LEU A 20 2.43 -3.43 3.10
CA LEU A 20 3.13 -4.26 4.08
C LEU A 20 2.09 -4.95 4.96
N ALA A 21 2.10 -6.27 4.98
CA ALA A 21 1.06 -7.07 5.64
C ALA A 21 1.55 -7.86 6.85
N SER A 22 2.87 -8.00 7.02
CA SER A 22 3.43 -8.75 8.14
C SER A 22 4.85 -8.29 8.44
N ILE A 23 5.16 -8.16 9.72
CA ILE A 23 6.51 -7.96 10.24
C ILE A 23 6.68 -8.91 11.40
N ARG A 24 7.52 -9.93 11.24
CA ARG A 24 7.66 -10.99 12.24
C ARG A 24 9.08 -11.15 12.73
N ASN A 25 9.20 -11.47 14.02
CA ASN A 25 10.43 -11.97 14.61
C ASN A 25 10.08 -13.32 15.24
N GLY A 26 10.46 -14.40 14.58
CA GLY A 26 10.05 -15.73 14.99
C GLY A 26 8.52 -15.88 14.94
N GLU A 27 7.91 -16.19 16.08
CA GLU A 27 6.45 -16.35 16.16
C GLU A 27 5.71 -15.06 16.44
N ARG A 28 6.44 -13.97 16.72
CA ARG A 28 5.81 -12.70 17.10
C ARG A 28 5.53 -11.84 15.88
N GLU A 29 4.26 -11.48 15.71
CA GLU A 29 3.80 -10.57 14.67
C GLU A 29 3.71 -9.16 15.25
N TYR A 30 4.33 -8.18 14.58
CA TYR A 30 4.36 -6.79 15.05
C TYR A 30 3.36 -5.90 14.35
N LEU A 31 2.80 -6.35 13.22
CA LEU A 31 1.88 -5.52 12.44
C LEU A 31 0.43 -5.93 12.69
N TRP A 32 -0.44 -4.96 12.76
CA TRP A 32 -1.90 -5.15 12.85
C TRP A 32 -2.37 -6.10 11.74
N GLN A 33 -3.15 -7.11 12.09
CA GLN A 33 -3.51 -8.18 11.15
C GLN A 33 -4.88 -7.97 10.47
N ALA A 34 -5.34 -6.73 10.43
CA ALA A 34 -6.50 -6.32 9.63
C ALA A 34 -7.79 -7.09 9.97
N TYR A 35 -8.11 -7.21 11.27
CA TYR A 35 -9.35 -7.85 11.70
C TYR A 35 -10.54 -7.03 11.21
N PRO A 36 -11.42 -7.59 10.31
CA PRO A 36 -12.46 -6.81 9.64
C PRO A 36 -13.45 -6.10 10.56
N GLU A 37 -13.70 -6.63 11.75
CA GLU A 37 -14.61 -6.02 12.72
C GLU A 37 -14.08 -4.70 13.28
N TYR A 38 -12.80 -4.38 13.07
CA TYR A 38 -12.18 -3.13 13.51
C TYR A 38 -11.69 -2.31 12.32
N TRP A 39 -10.66 -2.79 11.62
CA TRP A 39 -10.09 -2.12 10.46
C TRP A 39 -9.40 -3.15 9.58
N LYS A 40 -9.91 -3.32 8.37
CA LYS A 40 -9.51 -4.41 7.48
C LYS A 40 -8.24 -4.19 6.68
N ARG A 41 -7.50 -3.10 6.94
CA ARG A 41 -6.23 -2.83 6.26
C ARG A 41 -5.08 -2.97 7.24
N HIS A 42 -3.86 -3.18 6.71
CA HIS A 42 -2.63 -3.28 7.52
C HIS A 42 -1.90 -1.94 7.57
N SER A 43 -1.24 -1.59 6.47
CA SER A 43 -0.48 -0.35 6.34
C SER A 43 -0.58 0.17 4.91
N PRO A 44 -1.73 0.72 4.52
CA PRO A 44 -1.94 1.13 3.13
C PRO A 44 -1.02 2.26 2.70
N VAL A 45 -0.62 2.24 1.43
CA VAL A 45 0.14 3.32 0.83
C VAL A 45 -0.79 4.49 0.56
N LEU A 46 -0.47 5.66 1.11
CA LEU A 46 -1.30 6.86 1.00
C LEU A 46 -0.75 7.72 -0.15
N PHE A 47 -1.38 7.59 -1.33
CA PHE A 47 -0.94 8.28 -2.52
C PHE A 47 -2.09 8.41 -3.52
N PRO A 48 -2.25 9.53 -4.23
CA PRO A 48 -1.38 10.72 -4.21
C PRO A 48 -1.68 11.71 -3.09
N ILE A 49 -2.62 11.42 -2.20
CA ILE A 49 -2.94 12.33 -1.10
C ILE A 49 -2.98 11.58 0.23
N VAL A 50 -2.85 12.32 1.33
CA VAL A 50 -3.06 11.86 2.68
C VAL A 50 -4.28 12.58 3.24
N GLY A 51 -5.23 11.82 3.81
CA GLY A 51 -6.47 12.39 4.30
C GLY A 51 -7.54 12.46 3.23
N ALA A 52 -8.51 13.34 3.42
CA ALA A 52 -9.63 13.51 2.50
C ALA A 52 -9.66 14.92 1.94
N LEU A 53 -10.06 15.03 0.67
CA LEU A 53 -10.27 16.31 0.02
C LEU A 53 -11.66 16.86 0.36
N TRP A 54 -11.79 18.18 0.34
CA TRP A 54 -13.09 18.84 0.51
C TRP A 54 -14.02 18.37 -0.61
N ASN A 55 -15.19 17.85 -0.27
CA ASN A 55 -16.14 17.25 -1.19
C ASN A 55 -15.57 16.07 -2.00
N GLY A 56 -14.42 15.50 -1.61
CA GLY A 56 -13.82 14.40 -2.33
C GLY A 56 -13.34 14.75 -3.74
N ARG A 57 -13.01 16.01 -4.00
CA ARG A 57 -12.63 16.50 -5.33
C ARG A 57 -11.38 17.35 -5.32
N PHE A 58 -10.64 17.28 -6.42
CA PHE A 58 -9.57 18.24 -6.71
C PHE A 58 -9.76 18.83 -8.10
N TYR A 59 -9.12 19.97 -8.33
CA TYR A 59 -9.27 20.72 -9.58
C TYR A 59 -7.91 20.97 -10.20
N THR A 60 -7.79 20.69 -11.50
CA THR A 60 -6.56 20.97 -12.24
C THR A 60 -6.90 21.18 -13.71
N HIS A 61 -6.17 22.09 -14.35
CA HIS A 61 -6.37 22.41 -15.78
C HIS A 61 -7.83 22.69 -16.15
N GLY A 62 -8.57 23.34 -15.25
CA GLY A 62 -9.97 23.68 -15.50
C GLY A 62 -10.96 22.55 -15.33
N GLU A 63 -10.51 21.36 -14.94
CA GLU A 63 -11.37 20.20 -14.74
C GLU A 63 -11.39 19.78 -13.28
N SER A 64 -12.47 19.09 -12.88
CA SER A 64 -12.57 18.51 -11.54
C SER A 64 -12.52 17.00 -11.60
N PHE A 65 -11.89 16.42 -10.59
CA PHE A 65 -11.71 14.96 -10.48
C PHE A 65 -12.10 14.50 -9.09
N CYS A 66 -12.69 13.31 -9.02
CA CYS A 66 -13.03 12.70 -7.73
C CYS A 66 -11.84 11.89 -7.21
N MET A 67 -11.63 11.95 -5.90
CA MET A 67 -10.61 11.12 -5.25
C MET A 67 -11.06 10.80 -3.84
N GLY A 68 -11.04 9.52 -3.49
CA GLY A 68 -11.40 9.06 -2.16
C GLY A 68 -10.34 9.36 -1.11
N GLN A 69 -10.69 9.08 0.13
CA GLN A 69 -9.78 9.26 1.26
C GLN A 69 -8.46 8.53 1.03
N HIS A 70 -7.35 9.20 1.27
CA HIS A 70 -5.97 8.70 1.10
C HIS A 70 -5.62 8.31 -0.33
N GLY A 71 -6.39 8.78 -1.34
CA GLY A 71 -6.07 8.52 -2.74
C GLY A 71 -6.43 7.11 -3.20
N PHE A 72 -5.77 6.65 -4.27
CA PHE A 72 -6.16 5.41 -4.95
C PHE A 72 -5.07 4.33 -4.99
N ALA A 73 -3.82 4.65 -4.70
CA ALA A 73 -2.73 3.68 -4.86
C ALA A 73 -2.96 2.41 -4.03
N ARG A 74 -3.53 2.55 -2.85
CA ARG A 74 -3.78 1.43 -1.93
C ARG A 74 -4.74 0.37 -2.49
N ASP A 75 -5.53 0.74 -3.51
CA ASP A 75 -6.50 -0.16 -4.14
C ASP A 75 -6.09 -0.57 -5.55
N MET A 76 -4.85 -0.31 -5.94
CA MET A 76 -4.32 -0.69 -7.25
C MET A 76 -3.26 -1.78 -7.14
N ASP A 77 -3.11 -2.56 -8.21
CA ASP A 77 -2.08 -3.59 -8.26
C ASP A 77 -0.76 -2.97 -8.70
N PHE A 78 0.28 -3.17 -7.89
CA PHE A 78 1.63 -2.76 -8.23
C PHE A 78 2.34 -3.89 -8.96
N LYS A 79 3.28 -3.53 -9.82
CA LYS A 79 4.14 -4.50 -10.49
C LYS A 79 5.46 -4.63 -9.76
N LEU A 80 5.96 -5.86 -9.67
CA LEU A 80 7.30 -6.09 -9.13
C LEU A 80 8.32 -5.57 -10.14
N LEU A 81 9.15 -4.62 -9.71
CA LEU A 81 10.20 -4.04 -10.54
C LEU A 81 11.51 -4.80 -10.39
N SER A 82 11.91 -5.07 -9.17
CA SER A 82 13.11 -5.86 -8.88
C SER A 82 13.04 -6.41 -7.46
N GLU A 83 13.82 -7.46 -7.21
CA GLU A 83 13.91 -8.05 -5.88
C GLU A 83 15.29 -8.64 -5.63
N SER A 84 15.69 -8.66 -4.35
CA SER A 84 16.90 -9.33 -3.87
C SER A 84 16.58 -9.96 -2.52
N ASP A 85 17.60 -10.49 -1.85
CA ASP A 85 17.40 -11.13 -0.54
C ASP A 85 16.91 -10.16 0.54
N SER A 86 17.22 -8.87 0.40
CA SER A 86 16.91 -7.87 1.42
C SER A 86 16.13 -6.68 0.91
N GLU A 87 15.72 -6.69 -0.36
CA GLU A 87 15.11 -5.52 -0.99
C GLU A 87 14.11 -5.92 -2.05
N VAL A 88 12.97 -5.23 -2.08
CA VAL A 88 11.97 -5.40 -3.13
C VAL A 88 11.49 -4.03 -3.58
N TRP A 89 11.33 -3.89 -4.91
CA TRP A 89 10.86 -2.66 -5.53
C TRP A 89 9.57 -2.93 -6.28
N PHE A 90 8.55 -2.17 -5.97
CA PHE A 90 7.29 -2.18 -6.68
C PHE A 90 7.11 -0.88 -7.45
N VAL A 91 6.39 -0.93 -8.56
CA VAL A 91 6.08 0.24 -9.35
C VAL A 91 4.60 0.30 -9.65
N LEU A 92 4.05 1.51 -9.58
CA LEU A 92 2.69 1.81 -10.00
C LEU A 92 2.80 2.84 -11.12
N ALA A 93 2.39 2.46 -12.32
CA ALA A 93 2.39 3.36 -13.46
C ALA A 93 1.05 4.10 -13.54
N SER A 94 1.09 5.35 -13.99
CA SER A 94 -0.13 6.10 -14.26
C SER A 94 -0.88 5.42 -15.41
N ALA A 95 -2.20 5.35 -15.28
CA ALA A 95 -3.06 4.75 -16.27
C ALA A 95 -3.89 5.82 -16.96
N PRO A 96 -4.22 5.62 -18.26
CA PRO A 96 -5.16 6.51 -18.95
C PRO A 96 -6.50 6.47 -18.22
N THR A 97 -7.11 7.63 -18.05
CA THR A 97 -8.44 7.75 -17.44
C THR A 97 -9.53 7.60 -18.48
#